data_e30ade3661b3897ec58401bfa9b30e3e
#
_entry.id   e30ade3661b3897ec58401bfa9b30e3e
#
_cell.length_a   1.000
_cell.length_b   1.000
_cell.length_c   1.000
_cell.angle_alpha   90.00
_cell.angle_beta   90.00
_cell.angle_gamma   90.00
#
_symmetry.space_group_name_H-M   'P 1'
#
loop_
_entity.id
_entity.type
_entity.pdbx_description
1 polymer ?
#
loop_
_entity_poly.entity_id
_entity_poly.type
_entity_poly.pdbx_seq_one_letter_code
_entity_poly.pdbx_strand_id
1 'polypeptide(L)'
;MEERHGCRSYGGKVGVLMIEVTGIRIPLSRLDGDERHELEAVRSAALRKLRLSSAEVGSLELRKRSVDARKKSDVLLTYTVRLELSGHATAERRLLARLERKHATRGVSLAESDGFQLPRAAGPGPRLRPVVVGAGCAGLFCALALAEAGLQPLLVERGDDAARRTQAVSRLNDEGLLDPESNIQFGLGGAGTFSDGKLATGTKSAAHRFILQTFVDCGAARSILWDAKPHVGSDVLPDVVTKLVRRIEAAGGELRCRTRMTGMDVTGGLVRSVTLETRDAATGMLVEEHVPTNHVVLACGHSARDVFELLRDLGVTLERKTFAMGVRIEHLQSDVDRAQYGPSAGHPALGAAPYKLSCHLDDGRGAFSFCMCPGGYVVVAASEQLGVVTNGMSLSDRAGTNANSGLLANVFPSDLPGDDVLAGIKLQRSCERAAFDVGGGGYVAPVQLVGDFLQGTASTAGGSVSPTYPRGVTWGSVEGCLPSYVTDTLRAAIPLMNRQLRGFASPDAVLTGVETRSSSPVRVTRDADGQALGIRGLYPCGEGAGYAGGIMSAAADGIRAAGWLLQSL
;
A
#
# COMPACT_ATOMS: atom_id res chain seq x y z
N MET A 1 -36.23 6.14 21.19
CA MET A 1 -35.07 6.65 21.99
C MET A 1 -33.84 6.39 21.17
N GLU A 2 -33.48 7.39 20.35
CA GLU A 2 -32.29 7.34 19.47
C GLU A 2 -31.09 7.84 20.26
N GLU A 3 -30.14 6.97 20.51
CA GLU A 3 -28.85 7.35 21.07
C GLU A 3 -28.03 8.07 19.99
N ARG A 4 -27.94 9.38 20.13
CA ARG A 4 -27.00 10.22 19.38
C ARG A 4 -25.57 9.86 19.78
N HIS A 5 -24.88 9.06 18.99
CA HIS A 5 -23.43 8.89 19.10
C HIS A 5 -22.75 10.16 18.60
N GLY A 6 -22.46 11.03 19.55
CA GLY A 6 -21.71 12.27 19.33
C GLY A 6 -20.30 11.93 18.85
N CYS A 7 -19.97 12.38 17.66
CA CYS A 7 -18.62 12.44 17.11
C CYS A 7 -17.73 13.28 18.07
N ARG A 8 -16.93 12.64 18.91
CA ARG A 8 -15.93 13.33 19.74
C ARG A 8 -14.83 13.81 18.81
N SER A 9 -14.76 15.13 18.61
CA SER A 9 -13.61 15.80 18.04
C SER A 9 -12.37 15.48 18.91
N TYR A 10 -11.46 14.67 18.41
CA TYR A 10 -10.14 14.48 19.02
C TYR A 10 -9.30 15.73 18.76
N GLY A 11 -9.54 16.76 19.52
CA GLY A 11 -8.58 17.83 19.72
C GLY A 11 -7.39 17.23 20.47
N GLY A 12 -6.33 16.80 19.75
CA GLY A 12 -5.10 16.35 20.35
C GLY A 12 -4.57 17.45 21.27
N LYS A 13 -4.44 17.17 22.58
CA LYS A 13 -3.76 18.06 23.52
C LYS A 13 -2.32 18.22 23.04
N VAL A 14 -2.02 19.31 22.38
CA VAL A 14 -0.66 19.67 22.00
C VAL A 14 0.14 19.84 23.30
N GLY A 15 1.20 19.06 23.48
CA GLY A 15 2.15 19.26 24.57
C GLY A 15 2.01 18.35 25.81
N VAL A 16 1.21 17.28 25.78
CA VAL A 16 1.23 16.29 26.87
C VAL A 16 2.52 15.50 26.81
N LEU A 17 3.34 15.64 27.86
CA LEU A 17 4.59 14.91 28.00
C LEU A 17 4.28 13.48 28.47
N MET A 18 4.91 12.49 27.86
CA MET A 18 4.75 11.07 28.16
C MET A 18 6.09 10.39 28.38
N ILE A 19 6.09 9.27 29.08
CA ILE A 19 7.25 8.37 29.15
C ILE A 19 7.12 7.30 28.06
N GLU A 20 8.07 7.27 27.14
CA GLU A 20 8.20 6.18 26.18
C GLU A 20 9.12 5.08 26.72
N VAL A 21 8.66 3.83 26.67
CA VAL A 21 9.42 2.65 27.10
C VAL A 21 9.54 1.69 25.93
N THR A 22 10.75 1.48 25.46
CA THR A 22 11.07 0.57 24.36
C THR A 22 11.69 -0.73 24.84
N GLY A 23 11.67 -1.76 23.98
CA GLY A 23 12.35 -3.04 24.22
C GLY A 23 11.77 -3.85 25.39
N ILE A 24 10.47 -3.73 25.64
CA ILE A 24 9.74 -4.64 26.53
C ILE A 24 9.64 -5.98 25.79
N ARG A 25 10.18 -7.06 26.37
CA ARG A 25 10.21 -8.39 25.77
C ARG A 25 9.34 -9.34 26.57
N ILE A 26 8.45 -10.05 25.89
CA ILE A 26 7.55 -11.04 26.48
C ILE A 26 7.72 -12.36 25.73
N PRO A 27 8.13 -13.45 26.43
CA PRO A 27 8.20 -14.77 25.85
C PRO A 27 6.82 -15.27 25.43
N LEU A 28 6.75 -16.01 24.31
CA LEU A 28 5.48 -16.59 23.83
C LEU A 28 4.81 -17.49 24.87
N SER A 29 5.59 -18.19 25.73
CA SER A 29 5.07 -19.03 26.81
C SER A 29 4.19 -18.30 27.83
N ARG A 30 4.16 -16.97 27.81
CA ARG A 30 3.32 -16.12 28.67
C ARG A 30 2.13 -15.53 27.93
N LEU A 31 1.90 -15.92 26.69
CA LEU A 31 0.86 -15.40 25.82
C LEU A 31 0.02 -16.56 25.31
N ASP A 32 -1.28 -16.34 25.25
CA ASP A 32 -2.27 -17.32 24.78
C ASP A 32 -3.01 -16.85 23.51
N GLY A 33 -2.67 -15.64 23.01
CA GLY A 33 -3.33 -15.00 21.87
C GLY A 33 -4.49 -14.08 22.26
N ASP A 34 -4.91 -14.03 23.52
CA ASP A 34 -5.90 -13.04 23.99
C ASP A 34 -5.22 -11.67 24.15
N GLU A 35 -5.76 -10.66 23.45
CA GLU A 35 -5.23 -9.30 23.46
C GLU A 35 -5.22 -8.66 24.85
N ARG A 36 -6.20 -8.96 25.69
CA ARG A 36 -6.28 -8.41 27.05
C ARG A 36 -5.16 -8.96 27.92
N HIS A 37 -4.91 -10.27 27.86
CA HIS A 37 -3.81 -10.91 28.59
C HIS A 37 -2.46 -10.39 28.10
N GLU A 38 -2.32 -10.18 26.78
CA GLU A 38 -1.13 -9.58 26.18
C GLU A 38 -0.90 -8.16 26.71
N LEU A 39 -1.92 -7.30 26.72
CA LEU A 39 -1.84 -5.92 27.23
C LEU A 39 -1.51 -5.88 28.72
N GLU A 40 -2.08 -6.77 29.54
CA GLU A 40 -1.75 -6.88 30.96
C GLU A 40 -0.29 -7.29 31.21
N ALA A 41 0.21 -8.26 30.42
CA ALA A 41 1.61 -8.68 30.49
C ALA A 41 2.56 -7.54 30.11
N VAL A 42 2.24 -6.77 29.05
CA VAL A 42 2.99 -5.59 28.60
C VAL A 42 2.96 -4.49 29.68
N ARG A 43 1.77 -4.17 30.23
CA ARG A 43 1.61 -3.19 31.31
C ARG A 43 2.46 -3.57 32.53
N SER A 44 2.34 -4.81 32.99
CA SER A 44 3.11 -5.32 34.13
C SER A 44 4.62 -5.24 33.90
N ALA A 45 5.09 -5.54 32.69
CA ALA A 45 6.50 -5.45 32.34
C ALA A 45 7.00 -4.00 32.29
N ALA A 46 6.19 -3.07 31.75
CA ALA A 46 6.51 -1.64 31.72
C ALA A 46 6.61 -1.06 33.13
N LEU A 47 5.63 -1.34 34.01
CA LEU A 47 5.61 -0.89 35.39
C LEU A 47 6.83 -1.39 36.16
N ARG A 48 7.19 -2.67 36.05
CA ARG A 48 8.40 -3.23 36.65
C ARG A 48 9.67 -2.51 36.16
N LYS A 49 9.78 -2.26 34.87
CA LYS A 49 10.94 -1.58 34.27
C LYS A 49 11.09 -0.15 34.78
N LEU A 50 9.98 0.56 34.98
CA LEU A 50 9.93 1.93 35.48
C LEU A 50 9.93 2.00 37.01
N ARG A 51 9.75 0.89 37.73
CA ARG A 51 9.54 0.81 39.17
C ARG A 51 8.38 1.68 39.62
N LEU A 52 7.25 1.54 38.95
CA LEU A 52 5.99 2.23 39.25
C LEU A 52 4.93 1.24 39.74
N SER A 53 4.01 1.74 40.54
CA SER A 53 2.75 1.09 40.86
C SER A 53 1.68 1.42 39.81
N SER A 54 0.61 0.63 39.74
CA SER A 54 -0.50 0.91 38.82
C SER A 54 -1.19 2.25 39.10
N ALA A 55 -1.20 2.72 40.36
CA ALA A 55 -1.84 3.98 40.73
C ALA A 55 -1.09 5.23 40.22
N GLU A 56 0.22 5.09 39.95
CA GLU A 56 1.04 6.17 39.40
C GLU A 56 0.88 6.39 37.91
N VAL A 57 0.12 5.53 37.19
CA VAL A 57 -0.09 5.58 35.74
C VAL A 57 -1.54 5.90 35.42
N GLY A 58 -1.76 7.06 34.78
CA GLY A 58 -3.07 7.51 34.30
C GLY A 58 -3.51 6.79 33.03
N SER A 59 -2.61 6.69 32.04
CA SER A 59 -2.88 5.98 30.80
C SER A 59 -1.66 5.23 30.27
N LEU A 60 -1.88 4.16 29.51
CA LEU A 60 -0.86 3.43 28.77
C LEU A 60 -1.32 3.21 27.34
N GLU A 61 -0.51 3.64 26.38
CA GLU A 61 -0.73 3.46 24.95
C GLU A 61 0.32 2.50 24.38
N LEU A 62 -0.12 1.46 23.68
CA LEU A 62 0.76 0.59 22.90
C LEU A 62 1.16 1.31 21.60
N ARG A 63 2.47 1.41 21.37
CA ARG A 63 3.05 2.15 20.23
C ARG A 63 3.68 1.25 19.19
N LYS A 64 4.18 0.10 19.62
CA LYS A 64 4.76 -0.90 18.71
C LYS A 64 4.62 -2.29 19.30
N ARG A 65 4.28 -3.24 18.44
CA ARG A 65 4.31 -4.68 18.67
C ARG A 65 5.08 -5.33 17.51
N SER A 66 6.07 -6.14 17.81
CA SER A 66 6.86 -6.82 16.79
C SER A 66 7.33 -8.19 17.27
N VAL A 67 7.44 -9.13 16.32
CA VAL A 67 7.97 -10.47 16.56
C VAL A 67 9.49 -10.44 16.43
N ASP A 68 10.20 -10.94 17.44
CA ASP A 68 11.64 -11.21 17.38
C ASP A 68 11.86 -12.72 17.29
N ALA A 69 11.99 -13.22 16.06
CA ALA A 69 12.21 -14.63 15.72
C ALA A 69 13.66 -14.91 15.26
N ARG A 70 14.62 -14.05 15.59
CA ARG A 70 16.03 -14.25 15.26
C ARG A 70 16.58 -15.55 15.87
N LYS A 71 16.10 -15.89 17.05
CA LYS A 71 16.35 -17.19 17.70
C LYS A 71 15.06 -18.01 17.66
N LYS A 72 14.98 -18.94 16.71
CA LYS A 72 13.74 -19.74 16.44
C LYS A 72 13.32 -20.63 17.62
N SER A 73 14.26 -21.02 18.48
CA SER A 73 13.97 -21.78 19.72
C SER A 73 13.45 -20.90 20.86
N ASP A 74 13.43 -19.58 20.72
CA ASP A 74 13.05 -18.63 21.76
C ASP A 74 12.48 -17.36 21.10
N VAL A 75 11.31 -17.50 20.48
CA VAL A 75 10.61 -16.39 19.84
C VAL A 75 9.97 -15.51 20.90
N LEU A 76 10.16 -14.20 20.77
CA LEU A 76 9.68 -13.19 21.68
C LEU A 76 8.79 -12.18 20.97
N LEU A 77 7.81 -11.64 21.68
CA LEU A 77 7.17 -10.39 21.26
C LEU A 77 7.86 -9.20 21.94
N THR A 78 8.11 -8.15 21.16
CA THR A 78 8.80 -6.94 21.61
C THR A 78 7.87 -5.75 21.45
N TYR A 79 7.76 -4.94 22.51
CA TYR A 79 6.83 -3.83 22.58
C TYR A 79 7.51 -2.50 22.88
N THR A 80 6.86 -1.43 22.41
CA THR A 80 7.07 -0.05 22.85
C THR A 80 5.74 0.49 23.36
N VAL A 81 5.76 1.13 24.52
CA VAL A 81 4.57 1.78 25.10
C VAL A 81 4.88 3.24 25.43
N ARG A 82 3.84 4.06 25.45
CA ARG A 82 3.85 5.40 26.06
C ARG A 82 2.93 5.41 27.26
N LEU A 83 3.39 6.05 28.34
CA LEU A 83 2.64 6.18 29.58
C LEU A 83 2.50 7.66 29.92
N GLU A 84 1.29 8.04 30.30
CA GLU A 84 1.00 9.30 30.98
C GLU A 84 0.93 8.99 32.47
N LEU A 85 1.64 9.74 33.28
CA LEU A 85 1.66 9.52 34.73
C LEU A 85 0.49 10.26 35.39
N SER A 86 -0.03 9.66 36.46
CA SER A 86 -0.99 10.32 37.34
C SER A 86 -0.27 11.42 38.14
N GLY A 87 -0.83 12.65 38.13
CA GLY A 87 -0.28 13.72 38.96
C GLY A 87 0.05 15.00 38.18
N HIS A 88 1.05 15.76 38.65
CA HIS A 88 1.40 17.07 38.09
C HIS A 88 2.19 16.95 36.78
N ALA A 89 2.09 17.95 35.90
CA ALA A 89 2.75 18.06 34.58
C ALA A 89 4.30 17.87 34.57
N THR A 90 4.92 17.68 35.74
CA THR A 90 6.36 17.42 35.89
C THR A 90 6.67 15.98 36.30
N ALA A 91 5.65 15.10 36.45
CA ALA A 91 5.82 13.74 36.96
C ALA A 91 6.76 12.92 36.06
N GLU A 92 6.63 13.02 34.76
CA GLU A 92 7.44 12.33 33.76
C GLU A 92 8.91 12.75 33.86
N ARG A 93 9.19 14.05 33.97
CA ARG A 93 10.55 14.57 34.12
C ARG A 93 11.18 14.12 35.45
N ARG A 94 10.42 14.10 36.54
CA ARG A 94 10.88 13.60 37.84
C ARG A 94 11.18 12.12 37.80
N LEU A 95 10.33 11.33 37.14
CA LEU A 95 10.58 9.90 36.94
C LEU A 95 11.89 9.69 36.16
N LEU A 96 12.08 10.39 35.03
CA LEU A 96 13.29 10.25 34.23
C LEU A 96 14.54 10.62 35.03
N ALA A 97 14.54 11.75 35.71
CA ALA A 97 15.66 12.16 36.60
C ALA A 97 15.94 11.13 37.73
N ARG A 98 14.89 10.48 38.24
CA ARG A 98 15.04 9.38 39.24
C ARG A 98 15.72 8.16 38.61
N LEU A 99 15.35 7.80 37.37
CA LEU A 99 15.92 6.67 36.63
C LEU A 99 17.38 6.95 36.20
N GLU A 100 17.71 8.19 35.82
CA GLU A 100 19.06 8.63 35.46
C GLU A 100 20.01 8.43 36.63
N ARG A 101 19.63 8.90 37.82
CA ARG A 101 20.43 8.72 39.06
C ARG A 101 20.67 7.24 39.40
N LYS A 102 19.83 6.34 38.90
CA LYS A 102 19.93 4.88 39.11
C LYS A 102 20.52 4.14 37.91
N HIS A 103 21.03 4.85 36.90
CA HIS A 103 21.51 4.29 35.63
C HIS A 103 20.51 3.31 34.98
N ALA A 104 19.21 3.59 35.11
CA ALA A 104 18.10 2.71 34.65
C ALA A 104 17.31 3.29 33.48
N THR A 105 17.91 4.16 32.67
CA THR A 105 17.25 4.84 31.53
C THR A 105 17.27 4.05 30.23
N ARG A 106 17.90 2.87 30.17
CA ARG A 106 17.99 2.11 28.90
C ARG A 106 16.62 1.82 28.34
N GLY A 107 16.33 2.42 27.15
CA GLY A 107 15.04 2.31 26.47
C GLY A 107 13.89 3.02 27.22
N VAL A 108 14.19 4.09 27.93
CA VAL A 108 13.22 5.00 28.55
C VAL A 108 13.57 6.42 28.14
N SER A 109 12.62 7.16 27.61
CA SER A 109 12.78 8.55 27.17
C SER A 109 11.49 9.34 27.37
N LEU A 110 11.60 10.66 27.32
CA LEU A 110 10.44 11.53 27.18
C LEU A 110 9.97 11.51 25.73
N ALA A 111 8.67 11.53 25.53
CA ALA A 111 8.04 11.68 24.24
C ALA A 111 6.90 12.70 24.34
N GLU A 112 6.75 13.47 23.28
CA GLU A 112 5.59 14.35 23.14
C GLU A 112 4.45 13.62 22.46
N SER A 113 3.22 14.10 22.68
CA SER A 113 2.06 13.59 21.93
C SER A 113 2.23 13.89 20.44
N ASP A 114 1.74 12.98 19.57
CA ASP A 114 1.80 13.13 18.12
C ASP A 114 0.84 14.26 17.72
N GLY A 115 1.39 15.45 17.46
CA GLY A 115 0.64 16.69 17.21
C GLY A 115 0.48 17.04 15.72
N PHE A 116 0.41 16.04 14.82
CA PHE A 116 0.20 16.34 13.40
C PHE A 116 -1.16 16.99 13.15
N GLN A 117 -1.16 18.09 12.41
CA GLN A 117 -2.36 18.78 11.93
C GLN A 117 -2.33 18.81 10.40
N LEU A 118 -3.50 18.66 9.79
CA LEU A 118 -3.63 18.86 8.36
C LEU A 118 -3.24 20.28 7.96
N PRO A 119 -2.71 20.49 6.75
CA PRO A 119 -2.38 21.82 6.26
C PRO A 119 -3.64 22.69 6.18
N ARG A 120 -3.48 24.00 6.37
CA ARG A 120 -4.55 24.99 6.31
C ARG A 120 -4.27 25.98 5.19
N ALA A 121 -5.30 26.57 4.62
CA ALA A 121 -5.15 27.65 3.66
C ALA A 121 -4.48 28.87 4.30
N ALA A 122 -3.53 29.47 3.58
CA ALA A 122 -2.87 30.71 4.00
C ALA A 122 -3.73 31.96 3.69
N GLY A 123 -4.69 31.83 2.79
CA GLY A 123 -5.56 32.91 2.31
C GLY A 123 -6.99 32.45 2.02
N PRO A 124 -7.80 33.30 1.37
CA PRO A 124 -9.14 32.93 0.94
C PRO A 124 -9.07 31.77 -0.07
N GLY A 125 -10.05 30.87 -0.04
CA GLY A 125 -10.16 29.77 -0.99
C GLY A 125 -10.20 30.25 -2.45
N PRO A 126 -9.83 29.37 -3.42
CA PRO A 126 -9.83 29.72 -4.84
C PRO A 126 -11.27 29.95 -5.33
N ARG A 127 -11.42 30.79 -6.36
CA ARG A 127 -12.74 31.03 -7.00
C ARG A 127 -13.29 29.76 -7.67
N LEU A 128 -12.39 28.92 -8.20
CA LEU A 128 -12.72 27.66 -8.85
C LEU A 128 -12.30 26.52 -7.93
N ARG A 129 -13.16 25.52 -7.81
CA ARG A 129 -12.87 24.34 -6.99
C ARG A 129 -11.68 23.55 -7.54
N PRO A 130 -10.79 23.03 -6.68
CA PRO A 130 -9.73 22.14 -7.12
C PRO A 130 -10.29 20.78 -7.57
N VAL A 131 -9.67 20.19 -8.60
CA VAL A 131 -10.01 18.85 -9.08
C VAL A 131 -8.92 17.86 -8.67
N VAL A 132 -9.31 16.77 -8.04
CA VAL A 132 -8.42 15.65 -7.66
C VAL A 132 -8.74 14.46 -8.55
N VAL A 133 -7.78 14.02 -9.36
CA VAL A 133 -7.97 12.95 -10.33
C VAL A 133 -7.44 11.63 -9.79
N GLY A 134 -8.33 10.68 -9.53
CA GLY A 134 -8.07 9.36 -8.97
C GLY A 134 -8.38 9.28 -7.48
N ALA A 135 -9.28 8.36 -7.10
CA ALA A 135 -9.70 8.12 -5.71
C ALA A 135 -8.93 6.95 -5.05
N GLY A 136 -7.64 6.79 -5.39
CA GLY A 136 -6.69 5.97 -4.63
C GLY A 136 -6.25 6.67 -3.34
N CYS A 137 -5.35 6.05 -2.57
CA CYS A 137 -4.92 6.58 -1.26
C CYS A 137 -4.37 8.00 -1.35
N ALA A 138 -3.62 8.35 -2.41
CA ALA A 138 -3.11 9.72 -2.58
C ALA A 138 -4.25 10.72 -2.78
N GLY A 139 -5.19 10.43 -3.69
CA GLY A 139 -6.32 11.32 -3.96
C GLY A 139 -7.30 11.45 -2.80
N LEU A 140 -7.62 10.34 -2.12
CA LEU A 140 -8.51 10.36 -0.95
C LEU A 140 -7.95 11.22 0.18
N PHE A 141 -6.68 11.05 0.55
CA PHE A 141 -6.07 11.85 1.61
C PHE A 141 -5.78 13.30 1.19
N CYS A 142 -5.55 13.55 -0.11
CA CYS A 142 -5.49 14.90 -0.64
C CYS A 142 -6.87 15.58 -0.55
N ALA A 143 -7.92 14.93 -1.05
CA ALA A 143 -9.28 15.47 -1.01
C ALA A 143 -9.76 15.71 0.43
N LEU A 144 -9.45 14.78 1.37
CA LEU A 144 -9.73 14.97 2.80
C LEU A 144 -9.05 16.23 3.34
N ALA A 145 -7.76 16.42 3.04
CA ALA A 145 -7.00 17.57 3.54
C ALA A 145 -7.54 18.90 2.96
N LEU A 146 -7.89 18.94 1.68
CA LEU A 146 -8.48 20.10 1.03
C LEU A 146 -9.89 20.41 1.58
N ALA A 147 -10.72 19.39 1.77
CA ALA A 147 -12.08 19.55 2.31
C ALA A 147 -12.05 20.06 3.77
N GLU A 148 -11.20 19.46 4.63
CA GLU A 148 -11.04 19.93 6.02
C GLU A 148 -10.39 21.33 6.11
N ALA A 149 -9.71 21.78 5.05
CA ALA A 149 -9.23 23.17 4.94
C ALA A 149 -10.31 24.16 4.45
N GLY A 150 -11.54 23.68 4.20
CA GLY A 150 -12.68 24.49 3.77
C GLY A 150 -12.80 24.69 2.26
N LEU A 151 -11.97 24.03 1.46
CA LEU A 151 -12.13 23.95 0.01
C LEU A 151 -13.15 22.84 -0.32
N GLN A 152 -13.80 22.96 -1.47
CA GLN A 152 -14.79 21.99 -1.95
C GLN A 152 -14.20 21.19 -3.12
N PRO A 153 -13.23 20.25 -2.88
CA PRO A 153 -12.59 19.53 -3.95
C PRO A 153 -13.57 18.66 -4.72
N LEU A 154 -13.42 18.60 -6.04
CA LEU A 154 -14.04 17.60 -6.89
C LEU A 154 -13.07 16.42 -7.03
N LEU A 155 -13.37 15.30 -6.40
CA LEU A 155 -12.63 14.04 -6.53
C LEU A 155 -13.29 13.20 -7.64
N VAL A 156 -12.54 12.86 -8.68
CA VAL A 156 -13.03 12.03 -9.77
C VAL A 156 -12.32 10.67 -9.79
N GLU A 157 -13.09 9.61 -10.02
CA GLU A 157 -12.60 8.23 -10.11
C GLU A 157 -13.16 7.58 -11.37
N ARG A 158 -12.27 7.01 -12.19
CA ARG A 158 -12.66 6.35 -13.46
C ARG A 158 -13.49 5.10 -13.25
N GLY A 159 -13.23 4.36 -12.17
CA GLY A 159 -13.96 3.14 -11.84
C GLY A 159 -15.18 3.38 -10.95
N ASP A 160 -15.73 2.28 -10.48
CA ASP A 160 -16.93 2.26 -9.64
C ASP A 160 -16.65 2.58 -8.18
N ASP A 161 -17.76 2.79 -7.44
CA ASP A 161 -17.79 2.69 -5.99
C ASP A 161 -17.35 1.28 -5.50
N ALA A 162 -17.12 1.15 -4.21
CA ALA A 162 -16.57 -0.08 -3.64
C ALA A 162 -17.44 -1.33 -3.91
N ALA A 163 -18.77 -1.19 -3.86
CA ALA A 163 -19.69 -2.32 -4.02
C ALA A 163 -19.74 -2.81 -5.48
N ARG A 164 -19.93 -1.89 -6.45
CA ARG A 164 -19.97 -2.22 -7.88
C ARG A 164 -18.61 -2.70 -8.38
N ARG A 165 -17.52 -2.12 -7.86
CA ARG A 165 -16.16 -2.55 -8.15
C ARG A 165 -15.92 -4.00 -7.72
N THR A 166 -16.39 -4.39 -6.53
CA THR A 166 -16.32 -5.79 -6.06
C THR A 166 -17.03 -6.73 -7.03
N GLN A 167 -18.21 -6.35 -7.52
CA GLN A 167 -18.95 -7.12 -8.53
C GLN A 167 -18.18 -7.23 -9.86
N ALA A 168 -17.55 -6.14 -10.32
CA ALA A 168 -16.74 -6.16 -11.54
C ALA A 168 -15.52 -7.09 -11.40
N VAL A 169 -14.86 -7.10 -10.24
CA VAL A 169 -13.75 -8.02 -9.93
C VAL A 169 -14.24 -9.47 -9.90
N SER A 170 -15.40 -9.76 -9.27
CA SER A 170 -15.98 -11.11 -9.29
C SER A 170 -16.28 -11.57 -10.71
N ARG A 171 -16.91 -10.74 -11.55
CA ARG A 171 -17.18 -11.11 -12.95
C ARG A 171 -15.91 -11.42 -13.75
N LEU A 172 -14.82 -10.68 -13.50
CA LEU A 172 -13.53 -11.00 -14.11
C LEU A 172 -13.01 -12.36 -13.62
N ASN A 173 -13.09 -12.62 -12.33
CA ASN A 173 -12.63 -13.88 -11.73
C ASN A 173 -13.46 -15.10 -12.20
N ASP A 174 -14.77 -14.96 -12.26
CA ASP A 174 -15.69 -16.09 -12.50
C ASP A 174 -15.94 -16.30 -14.01
N GLU A 175 -16.11 -15.22 -14.76
CA GLU A 175 -16.57 -15.25 -16.16
C GLU A 175 -15.48 -14.82 -17.17
N GLY A 176 -14.38 -14.20 -16.71
CA GLY A 176 -13.35 -13.63 -17.60
C GLY A 176 -13.79 -12.34 -18.29
N LEU A 177 -14.78 -11.64 -17.73
CA LEU A 177 -15.31 -10.39 -18.28
C LEU A 177 -14.61 -9.20 -17.60
N LEU A 178 -13.61 -8.64 -18.29
CA LEU A 178 -12.91 -7.46 -17.82
C LEU A 178 -13.72 -6.18 -18.07
N ASP A 179 -13.97 -5.40 -17.02
CA ASP A 179 -14.31 -3.98 -17.16
C ASP A 179 -13.00 -3.16 -17.11
N PRO A 180 -12.55 -2.54 -18.22
CA PRO A 180 -11.28 -1.80 -18.26
C PRO A 180 -11.28 -0.55 -17.38
N GLU A 181 -12.45 -0.02 -17.00
CA GLU A 181 -12.57 1.14 -16.12
C GLU A 181 -12.78 0.76 -14.63
N SER A 182 -13.20 -0.49 -14.32
CA SER A 182 -13.48 -0.91 -12.94
C SER A 182 -12.98 -2.34 -12.68
N ASN A 183 -11.86 -2.45 -12.00
CA ASN A 183 -11.13 -3.70 -11.78
C ASN A 183 -10.21 -3.59 -10.55
N ILE A 184 -9.24 -4.48 -10.39
CA ILE A 184 -8.27 -4.41 -9.26
C ILE A 184 -7.38 -3.16 -9.30
N GLN A 185 -7.13 -2.57 -10.47
CA GLN A 185 -6.31 -1.36 -10.61
C GLN A 185 -7.12 -0.08 -10.43
N PHE A 186 -8.34 -0.05 -10.92
CA PHE A 186 -9.22 1.13 -10.98
C PHE A 186 -10.49 0.94 -10.17
N GLY A 187 -10.95 2.04 -9.60
CA GLY A 187 -12.12 2.15 -8.74
C GLY A 187 -11.79 2.71 -7.37
N LEU A 188 -12.81 3.00 -6.59
CA LEU A 188 -12.71 3.65 -5.30
C LEU A 188 -11.70 2.93 -4.38
N GLY A 189 -10.75 3.69 -3.83
CA GLY A 189 -9.64 3.23 -3.00
C GLY A 189 -8.40 2.82 -3.79
N GLY A 190 -8.45 2.78 -5.14
CA GLY A 190 -7.33 2.42 -6.01
C GLY A 190 -6.89 0.96 -5.87
N ALA A 191 -5.72 0.61 -6.42
CA ALA A 191 -5.18 -0.75 -6.38
C ALA A 191 -4.94 -1.29 -4.95
N GLY A 192 -4.79 -0.40 -3.97
CA GLY A 192 -4.61 -0.76 -2.56
C GLY A 192 -5.79 -1.51 -1.95
N THR A 193 -7.02 -1.27 -2.41
CA THR A 193 -8.25 -1.86 -1.85
C THR A 193 -8.32 -3.37 -2.02
N PHE A 194 -7.81 -3.90 -3.12
CA PHE A 194 -7.77 -5.34 -3.42
C PHE A 194 -6.35 -5.90 -3.26
N SER A 195 -5.61 -5.41 -2.27
CA SER A 195 -4.30 -5.92 -1.86
C SER A 195 -4.36 -6.43 -0.42
N ASP A 196 -3.24 -6.90 0.15
CA ASP A 196 -3.15 -7.20 1.59
C ASP A 196 -3.44 -5.96 2.49
N GLY A 197 -3.48 -4.77 1.91
CA GLY A 197 -3.69 -3.55 2.69
C GLY A 197 -2.53 -3.24 3.63
N LYS A 198 -1.28 -3.52 3.23
CA LYS A 198 -0.09 -3.24 4.03
C LYS A 198 0.08 -1.74 4.26
N LEU A 199 0.26 -1.40 5.54
CA LEU A 199 0.49 -0.03 5.98
C LEU A 199 1.93 0.20 6.46
N ALA A 200 2.81 -0.81 6.32
CA ALA A 200 4.23 -0.64 6.59
C ALA A 200 4.90 0.17 5.47
N THR A 201 5.72 1.15 5.84
CA THR A 201 6.44 2.01 4.89
C THR A 201 7.86 2.28 5.38
N GLY A 202 8.80 2.44 4.44
CA GLY A 202 10.17 2.88 4.73
C GLY A 202 10.31 4.40 4.79
N THR A 203 9.29 5.16 4.42
CA THR A 203 9.32 6.63 4.46
C THR A 203 9.08 7.14 5.89
N LYS A 204 9.53 8.37 6.16
CA LYS A 204 9.24 9.07 7.41
C LYS A 204 8.32 10.25 7.11
N SER A 205 7.19 10.32 7.80
CA SER A 205 6.26 11.45 7.70
C SER A 205 5.54 11.64 9.04
N ALA A 206 5.38 12.88 9.46
CA ALA A 206 4.56 13.23 10.62
C ALA A 206 3.09 12.83 10.42
N ALA A 207 2.62 12.75 9.16
CA ALA A 207 1.25 12.37 8.82
C ALA A 207 0.95 10.87 9.03
N HIS A 208 1.97 9.98 9.18
CA HIS A 208 1.71 8.55 9.23
C HIS A 208 0.74 8.15 10.35
N ARG A 209 0.90 8.73 11.55
CA ARG A 209 -0.01 8.44 12.67
C ARG A 209 -1.43 8.92 12.39
N PHE A 210 -1.57 10.10 11.78
CA PHE A 210 -2.87 10.63 11.36
C PHE A 210 -3.54 9.71 10.32
N ILE A 211 -2.79 9.21 9.33
CA ILE A 211 -3.31 8.29 8.32
C ILE A 211 -3.81 6.99 8.97
N LEU A 212 -3.00 6.37 9.85
CA LEU A 212 -3.40 5.16 10.57
C LEU A 212 -4.64 5.40 11.43
N GLN A 213 -4.69 6.53 12.15
CA GLN A 213 -5.85 6.90 12.98
C GLN A 213 -7.10 7.11 12.10
N THR A 214 -6.96 7.76 10.96
CA THR A 214 -8.07 7.93 10.00
C THR A 214 -8.62 6.58 9.52
N PHE A 215 -7.76 5.60 9.23
CA PHE A 215 -8.23 4.25 8.89
C PHE A 215 -8.96 3.58 10.05
N VAL A 216 -8.48 3.72 11.29
CA VAL A 216 -9.18 3.21 12.47
C VAL A 216 -10.53 3.88 12.67
N ASP A 217 -10.60 5.20 12.53
CA ASP A 217 -11.85 5.97 12.64
C ASP A 217 -12.86 5.57 11.56
N CYS A 218 -12.36 5.10 10.41
CA CYS A 218 -13.16 4.54 9.31
C CYS A 218 -13.45 3.04 9.46
N GLY A 219 -12.99 2.38 10.53
CA GLY A 219 -13.38 1.00 10.86
C GLY A 219 -12.29 -0.06 10.68
N ALA A 220 -11.05 0.33 10.39
CA ALA A 220 -9.94 -0.61 10.44
C ALA A 220 -9.63 -1.03 11.90
N ALA A 221 -9.04 -2.21 12.06
CA ALA A 221 -8.67 -2.73 13.38
C ALA A 221 -7.68 -1.78 14.09
N ARG A 222 -7.87 -1.58 15.40
CA ARG A 222 -7.00 -0.71 16.20
C ARG A 222 -5.54 -1.17 16.24
N SER A 223 -5.29 -2.46 16.05
CA SER A 223 -3.96 -3.06 16.02
C SER A 223 -3.01 -2.42 15.00
N ILE A 224 -3.54 -1.85 13.89
CA ILE A 224 -2.71 -1.14 12.90
C ILE A 224 -1.96 0.05 13.49
N LEU A 225 -2.39 0.59 14.63
CA LEU A 225 -1.73 1.69 15.32
C LEU A 225 -0.41 1.30 15.99
N TRP A 226 -0.19 0.01 16.23
CA TRP A 226 0.99 -0.46 16.95
C TRP A 226 1.69 -1.67 16.31
N ASP A 227 1.06 -2.42 15.43
CA ASP A 227 1.72 -3.52 14.77
C ASP A 227 2.90 -3.02 13.91
N ALA A 228 4.05 -3.71 14.00
CA ALA A 228 5.24 -3.34 13.22
C ALA A 228 5.07 -3.62 11.72
N LYS A 229 4.12 -4.50 11.36
CA LYS A 229 3.72 -4.83 10.00
C LYS A 229 2.20 -4.73 9.88
N PRO A 230 1.63 -3.51 10.05
CA PRO A 230 0.19 -3.33 10.06
C PRO A 230 -0.42 -3.61 8.69
N HIS A 231 -1.62 -4.18 8.69
CA HIS A 231 -2.42 -4.44 7.49
C HIS A 231 -3.90 -4.33 7.81
N VAL A 232 -4.72 -4.15 6.79
CA VAL A 232 -6.17 -4.01 6.94
C VAL A 232 -6.91 -5.23 6.39
N GLY A 233 -6.50 -5.75 5.25
CA GLY A 233 -7.17 -6.82 4.51
C GLY A 233 -8.11 -6.31 3.42
N SER A 234 -8.19 -7.07 2.32
CA SER A 234 -9.03 -6.72 1.17
C SER A 234 -10.54 -6.86 1.43
N ASP A 235 -10.93 -7.59 2.46
CA ASP A 235 -12.31 -7.75 2.95
C ASP A 235 -12.81 -6.53 3.75
N VAL A 236 -11.91 -5.77 4.39
CA VAL A 236 -12.24 -4.63 5.25
C VAL A 236 -12.05 -3.28 4.52
N LEU A 237 -11.07 -3.20 3.64
CA LEU A 237 -10.72 -1.95 2.94
C LEU A 237 -11.89 -1.29 2.16
N PRO A 238 -12.79 -2.02 1.47
CA PRO A 238 -13.94 -1.41 0.79
C PRO A 238 -14.81 -0.56 1.72
N ASP A 239 -15.08 -1.04 2.92
CA ASP A 239 -15.87 -0.31 3.93
C ASP A 239 -15.10 0.89 4.48
N VAL A 240 -13.80 0.74 4.73
CA VAL A 240 -12.93 1.82 5.23
C VAL A 240 -12.88 2.98 4.23
N VAL A 241 -12.65 2.69 2.94
CA VAL A 241 -12.59 3.75 1.92
C VAL A 241 -13.95 4.42 1.70
N THR A 242 -15.05 3.66 1.79
CA THR A 242 -16.42 4.21 1.71
C THR A 242 -16.70 5.20 2.85
N LYS A 243 -16.29 4.88 4.08
CA LYS A 243 -16.44 5.78 5.23
C LYS A 243 -15.52 6.99 5.12
N LEU A 244 -14.32 6.82 4.55
CA LEU A 244 -13.41 7.94 4.29
C LEU A 244 -14.02 8.93 3.27
N VAL A 245 -14.68 8.44 2.22
CA VAL A 245 -15.41 9.29 1.26
C VAL A 245 -16.53 10.07 1.97
N ARG A 246 -17.34 9.40 2.80
CA ARG A 246 -18.39 10.09 3.56
C ARG A 246 -17.83 11.23 4.44
N ARG A 247 -16.63 11.04 5.00
CA ARG A 247 -15.95 12.09 5.76
C ARG A 247 -15.53 13.26 4.86
N ILE A 248 -15.03 12.99 3.64
CA ILE A 248 -14.69 14.02 2.64
C ILE A 248 -15.94 14.79 2.25
N GLU A 249 -17.05 14.12 1.95
CA GLU A 249 -18.33 14.72 1.58
C GLU A 249 -18.93 15.55 2.72
N ALA A 250 -18.89 15.05 3.95
CA ALA A 250 -19.32 15.78 5.14
C ALA A 250 -18.51 17.07 5.38
N ALA A 251 -17.27 17.13 4.89
CA ALA A 251 -16.42 18.32 4.92
C ALA A 251 -16.58 19.22 3.66
N GLY A 252 -17.53 18.91 2.76
CA GLY A 252 -17.86 19.70 1.58
C GLY A 252 -17.19 19.28 0.27
N GLY A 253 -16.44 18.18 0.25
CA GLY A 253 -15.94 17.58 -0.98
C GLY A 253 -17.03 16.83 -1.76
N GLU A 254 -16.76 16.49 -3.01
CA GLU A 254 -17.65 15.72 -3.88
C GLU A 254 -16.86 14.58 -4.53
N LEU A 255 -17.41 13.35 -4.53
CA LEU A 255 -16.87 12.21 -5.30
C LEU A 255 -17.77 11.95 -6.52
N ARG A 256 -17.14 11.82 -7.70
CA ARG A 256 -17.76 11.27 -8.92
C ARG A 256 -17.04 10.02 -9.36
N CYS A 257 -17.69 8.88 -9.23
CA CYS A 257 -17.26 7.61 -9.83
C CYS A 257 -17.65 7.54 -11.30
N ARG A 258 -17.08 6.57 -12.04
CA ARG A 258 -17.27 6.40 -13.49
C ARG A 258 -16.97 7.69 -14.27
N THR A 259 -16.04 8.49 -13.75
CA THR A 259 -15.64 9.77 -14.31
C THR A 259 -14.12 9.79 -14.48
N ARG A 260 -13.64 9.86 -15.71
CA ARG A 260 -12.20 9.91 -16.03
C ARG A 260 -11.82 11.24 -16.65
N MET A 261 -10.60 11.68 -16.39
CA MET A 261 -10.01 12.83 -17.08
C MET A 261 -9.50 12.38 -18.46
N THR A 262 -10.02 13.00 -19.52
CA THR A 262 -9.65 12.73 -20.90
C THR A 262 -8.85 13.88 -21.52
N GLY A 263 -8.86 15.07 -20.89
CA GLY A 263 -8.14 16.25 -21.38
C GLY A 263 -7.87 17.26 -20.28
N MET A 264 -6.98 18.19 -20.57
CA MET A 264 -6.67 19.34 -19.73
C MET A 264 -6.29 20.52 -20.64
N ASP A 265 -6.94 21.68 -20.44
CA ASP A 265 -6.56 22.91 -21.13
C ASP A 265 -5.46 23.63 -20.33
N VAL A 266 -4.35 23.90 -21.03
CA VAL A 266 -3.21 24.62 -20.49
C VAL A 266 -2.92 25.81 -21.40
N THR A 267 -3.15 27.02 -20.90
CA THR A 267 -2.92 28.26 -21.64
C THR A 267 -1.86 29.09 -20.94
N GLY A 268 -0.78 29.39 -21.67
CA GLY A 268 0.35 30.16 -21.12
C GLY A 268 1.05 29.47 -19.94
N GLY A 269 1.11 28.13 -19.94
CA GLY A 269 1.69 27.33 -18.85
C GLY A 269 0.83 27.26 -17.59
N LEU A 270 -0.45 27.63 -17.67
CA LEU A 270 -1.40 27.61 -16.53
C LEU A 270 -2.57 26.68 -16.85
N VAL A 271 -2.95 25.83 -15.92
CA VAL A 271 -4.17 25.02 -16.00
C VAL A 271 -5.40 25.96 -16.02
N ARG A 272 -6.34 25.69 -16.95
CA ARG A 272 -7.59 26.46 -17.11
C ARG A 272 -8.84 25.61 -16.89
N SER A 273 -8.80 24.38 -17.36
CA SER A 273 -9.91 23.44 -17.21
C SER A 273 -9.41 22.00 -17.33
N VAL A 274 -10.24 21.05 -16.92
CA VAL A 274 -10.10 19.64 -17.26
C VAL A 274 -11.29 19.18 -18.05
N THR A 275 -11.07 18.26 -18.98
CA THR A 275 -12.14 17.54 -19.68
C THR A 275 -12.38 16.23 -18.94
N LEU A 276 -13.62 16.02 -18.51
CA LEU A 276 -14.07 14.85 -17.81
C LEU A 276 -15.05 14.07 -18.71
N GLU A 277 -14.90 12.77 -18.77
CA GLU A 277 -15.84 11.87 -19.41
C GLU A 277 -16.49 11.01 -18.33
N THR A 278 -17.81 11.11 -18.22
CA THR A 278 -18.61 10.35 -17.26
C THR A 278 -19.46 9.32 -17.99
N ARG A 279 -19.45 8.08 -17.54
CA ARG A 279 -20.39 7.07 -18.03
C ARG A 279 -21.69 7.16 -17.22
N ASP A 280 -22.76 7.62 -17.85
CA ASP A 280 -24.07 7.67 -17.24
C ASP A 280 -24.56 6.28 -16.83
N ALA A 281 -24.94 6.13 -15.56
CA ALA A 281 -25.28 4.83 -14.98
C ALA A 281 -26.62 4.24 -15.51
N ALA A 282 -27.54 5.08 -15.99
CA ALA A 282 -28.86 4.66 -16.46
C ALA A 282 -28.84 4.32 -17.95
N THR A 283 -28.15 5.12 -18.76
CA THR A 283 -28.12 4.99 -20.22
C THR A 283 -26.88 4.29 -20.76
N GLY A 284 -25.81 4.21 -19.95
CA GLY A 284 -24.49 3.74 -20.39
C GLY A 284 -23.76 4.70 -21.34
N MET A 285 -24.36 5.86 -21.66
CA MET A 285 -23.77 6.85 -22.54
C MET A 285 -22.57 7.55 -21.89
N LEU A 286 -21.60 7.94 -22.71
CA LEU A 286 -20.49 8.80 -22.30
C LEU A 286 -20.90 10.26 -22.45
N VAL A 287 -20.76 11.02 -21.37
CA VAL A 287 -21.04 12.45 -21.31
C VAL A 287 -19.74 13.18 -21.05
N GLU A 288 -19.37 14.09 -21.94
CA GLU A 288 -18.19 14.95 -21.77
C GLU A 288 -18.56 16.27 -21.10
N GLU A 289 -17.76 16.68 -20.15
CA GLU A 289 -17.90 17.94 -19.42
C GLU A 289 -16.54 18.67 -19.32
N HIS A 290 -16.53 19.98 -19.61
CA HIS A 290 -15.39 20.85 -19.35
C HIS A 290 -15.55 21.53 -18.00
N VAL A 291 -14.70 21.16 -17.02
CA VAL A 291 -14.73 21.69 -15.66
C VAL A 291 -13.66 22.76 -15.52
N PRO A 292 -14.04 24.05 -15.38
CA PRO A 292 -13.09 25.13 -15.11
C PRO A 292 -12.39 24.92 -13.77
N THR A 293 -11.06 24.93 -13.78
CA THR A 293 -10.23 24.85 -12.58
C THR A 293 -8.83 25.38 -12.85
N ASN A 294 -8.21 25.94 -11.80
CA ASN A 294 -6.81 26.36 -11.84
C ASN A 294 -5.88 25.40 -11.07
N HIS A 295 -6.46 24.39 -10.42
CA HIS A 295 -5.72 23.46 -9.58
C HIS A 295 -6.18 22.03 -9.82
N VAL A 296 -5.27 21.22 -10.38
CA VAL A 296 -5.46 19.79 -10.62
C VAL A 296 -4.45 19.00 -9.83
N VAL A 297 -4.92 18.12 -8.95
CA VAL A 297 -4.06 17.14 -8.27
C VAL A 297 -4.17 15.82 -9.03
N LEU A 298 -3.05 15.36 -9.61
CA LEU A 298 -3.02 14.16 -10.42
C LEU A 298 -2.58 12.96 -9.58
N ALA A 299 -3.54 12.15 -9.14
CA ALA A 299 -3.37 10.99 -8.26
C ALA A 299 -3.85 9.68 -8.90
N CYS A 300 -3.76 9.57 -10.23
CA CYS A 300 -4.38 8.53 -11.06
C CYS A 300 -3.74 7.12 -10.96
N GLY A 301 -2.64 6.96 -10.21
CA GLY A 301 -1.88 5.71 -10.14
C GLY A 301 -1.08 5.41 -11.41
N HIS A 302 -0.25 4.36 -11.38
CA HIS A 302 0.64 4.03 -12.49
C HIS A 302 -0.02 3.17 -13.59
N SER A 303 -1.22 2.65 -13.37
CA SER A 303 -1.95 1.85 -14.36
C SER A 303 -2.78 2.69 -15.33
N ALA A 304 -2.99 3.98 -15.06
CA ALA A 304 -3.69 4.91 -15.95
C ALA A 304 -2.79 5.36 -17.11
N ARG A 305 -2.50 4.44 -18.03
CA ARG A 305 -1.53 4.59 -19.12
C ARG A 305 -1.95 5.66 -20.12
N ASP A 306 -3.23 5.82 -20.36
CA ASP A 306 -3.85 6.89 -21.15
C ASP A 306 -3.50 8.29 -20.60
N VAL A 307 -3.44 8.44 -19.29
CA VAL A 307 -3.06 9.72 -18.68
C VAL A 307 -1.58 10.06 -18.95
N PHE A 308 -0.67 9.08 -18.95
CA PHE A 308 0.73 9.34 -19.30
C PHE A 308 0.88 9.73 -20.77
N GLU A 309 0.09 9.13 -21.67
CA GLU A 309 0.02 9.52 -23.08
C GLU A 309 -0.49 10.97 -23.21
N LEU A 310 -1.58 11.34 -22.50
CA LEU A 310 -2.08 12.71 -22.45
C LEU A 310 -1.03 13.69 -21.92
N LEU A 311 -0.34 13.37 -20.82
CA LEU A 311 0.69 14.25 -20.25
C LEU A 311 1.87 14.47 -21.19
N ARG A 312 2.32 13.43 -21.91
CA ARG A 312 3.35 13.54 -22.94
C ARG A 312 2.91 14.47 -24.06
N ASP A 313 1.68 14.31 -24.54
CA ASP A 313 1.13 15.09 -25.66
C ASP A 313 0.89 16.56 -25.28
N LEU A 314 0.63 16.84 -24.00
CA LEU A 314 0.60 18.19 -23.41
C LEU A 314 2.00 18.79 -23.16
N GLY A 315 3.07 18.05 -23.41
CA GLY A 315 4.44 18.53 -23.17
C GLY A 315 4.86 18.59 -21.71
N VAL A 316 4.17 17.86 -20.82
CA VAL A 316 4.59 17.73 -19.42
C VAL A 316 5.92 16.99 -19.34
N THR A 317 6.84 17.48 -18.52
CA THR A 317 8.15 16.83 -18.34
C THR A 317 7.99 15.48 -17.66
N LEU A 318 8.27 14.42 -18.41
CA LEU A 318 8.28 13.03 -17.97
C LEU A 318 9.69 12.47 -18.03
N GLU A 319 10.02 11.57 -17.09
CA GLU A 319 11.31 10.89 -17.03
C GLU A 319 11.13 9.37 -16.96
N ARG A 320 12.01 8.62 -17.63
CA ARG A 320 12.12 7.18 -17.43
C ARG A 320 12.61 6.90 -16.01
N LYS A 321 12.00 5.94 -15.35
CA LYS A 321 12.34 5.54 -13.99
C LYS A 321 12.67 4.06 -13.95
N THR A 322 13.64 3.65 -13.14
CA THR A 322 13.84 2.24 -12.79
C THR A 322 12.58 1.69 -12.15
N PHE A 323 12.10 0.56 -12.64
CA PHE A 323 10.96 -0.20 -12.11
C PHE A 323 11.33 -1.67 -11.98
N ALA A 324 10.37 -2.54 -11.65
CA ALA A 324 10.65 -3.96 -11.51
C ALA A 324 9.51 -4.78 -12.12
N MET A 325 9.86 -5.92 -12.68
CA MET A 325 8.94 -6.91 -13.24
C MET A 325 9.38 -8.32 -12.88
N GLY A 326 8.45 -9.26 -12.95
CA GLY A 326 8.71 -10.68 -12.73
C GLY A 326 7.44 -11.49 -12.66
N VAL A 327 7.36 -12.34 -11.66
CA VAL A 327 6.27 -13.30 -11.46
C VAL A 327 5.77 -13.26 -10.01
N ARG A 328 4.61 -13.85 -9.73
CA ARG A 328 4.20 -14.23 -8.37
C ARG A 328 4.78 -15.59 -8.02
N ILE A 329 5.32 -15.72 -6.81
CA ILE A 329 5.74 -17.00 -6.25
C ILE A 329 4.84 -17.38 -5.09
N GLU A 330 4.36 -18.63 -5.08
CA GLU A 330 3.51 -19.21 -4.04
C GLU A 330 4.19 -20.36 -3.32
N HIS A 331 4.01 -20.41 -2.00
CA HIS A 331 4.45 -21.47 -1.11
C HIS A 331 3.31 -21.83 -0.17
N LEU A 332 3.33 -23.01 0.45
CA LEU A 332 2.45 -23.28 1.58
C LEU A 332 2.78 -22.31 2.74
N GLN A 333 1.76 -21.67 3.32
CA GLN A 333 1.96 -20.76 4.46
C GLN A 333 2.58 -21.49 5.65
N SER A 334 2.20 -22.76 5.88
CA SER A 334 2.77 -23.58 6.95
C SER A 334 4.28 -23.79 6.84
N ASP A 335 4.83 -23.85 5.62
CA ASP A 335 6.27 -23.99 5.41
C ASP A 335 6.99 -22.66 5.68
N VAL A 336 6.38 -21.56 5.29
CA VAL A 336 6.88 -20.22 5.61
C VAL A 336 6.86 -19.98 7.12
N ASP A 337 5.79 -20.36 7.81
CA ASP A 337 5.67 -20.25 9.28
C ASP A 337 6.77 -21.05 9.97
N ARG A 338 6.97 -22.30 9.55
CA ARG A 338 8.02 -23.17 10.09
C ARG A 338 9.42 -22.61 9.81
N ALA A 339 9.62 -22.06 8.60
CA ALA A 339 10.89 -21.45 8.23
C ALA A 339 11.19 -20.19 9.05
N GLN A 340 10.18 -19.39 9.41
CA GLN A 340 10.34 -18.14 10.18
C GLN A 340 10.34 -18.36 11.69
N TYR A 341 9.41 -19.17 12.21
CA TYR A 341 9.14 -19.29 13.64
C TYR A 341 9.66 -20.58 14.26
N GLY A 342 10.12 -21.55 13.44
CA GLY A 342 10.59 -22.86 13.93
C GLY A 342 9.54 -23.61 14.73
N PRO A 343 9.86 -24.14 15.92
CA PRO A 343 8.90 -24.86 16.77
C PRO A 343 7.72 -23.99 17.27
N SER A 344 7.83 -22.66 17.19
CA SER A 344 6.78 -21.74 17.60
C SER A 344 5.74 -21.48 16.49
N ALA A 345 5.90 -22.06 15.30
CA ALA A 345 4.92 -21.95 14.23
C ALA A 345 3.54 -22.42 14.71
N GLY A 346 2.48 -21.68 14.36
CA GLY A 346 1.12 -21.96 14.80
C GLY A 346 0.76 -21.44 16.20
N HIS A 347 1.68 -20.75 16.90
CA HIS A 347 1.35 -20.13 18.19
C HIS A 347 0.32 -18.98 17.98
N PRO A 348 -0.80 -18.93 18.74
CA PRO A 348 -1.90 -17.99 18.50
C PRO A 348 -1.49 -16.51 18.50
N ALA A 349 -0.46 -16.14 19.28
CA ALA A 349 0.03 -14.76 19.36
C ALA A 349 0.91 -14.33 18.16
N LEU A 350 1.25 -15.23 17.21
CA LEU A 350 2.16 -14.91 16.11
C LEU A 350 1.46 -14.54 14.80
N GLY A 351 0.38 -15.23 14.44
CA GLY A 351 -0.25 -15.13 13.12
C GLY A 351 0.62 -15.70 11.99
N ALA A 352 0.17 -15.54 10.76
CA ALA A 352 0.87 -15.99 9.57
C ALA A 352 2.19 -15.24 9.36
N ALA A 353 3.28 -15.98 9.12
CA ALA A 353 4.62 -15.43 9.01
C ALA A 353 4.83 -14.66 7.69
N PRO A 354 5.26 -13.41 7.72
CA PRO A 354 5.69 -12.69 6.54
C PRO A 354 7.20 -12.82 6.33
N TYR A 355 7.63 -12.66 5.07
CA TYR A 355 9.06 -12.51 4.74
C TYR A 355 9.33 -11.26 3.89
N LYS A 356 10.59 -10.83 3.85
CA LYS A 356 11.12 -9.84 2.92
C LYS A 356 12.51 -10.28 2.54
N LEU A 357 12.71 -10.63 1.28
CA LEU A 357 13.95 -11.15 0.73
C LEU A 357 14.48 -10.20 -0.35
N SER A 358 15.79 -10.09 -0.46
CA SER A 358 16.43 -9.37 -1.55
C SER A 358 17.85 -9.89 -1.76
N CYS A 359 18.31 -9.82 -2.99
CA CYS A 359 19.70 -10.07 -3.34
C CYS A 359 20.15 -9.13 -4.44
N HIS A 360 21.45 -8.94 -4.55
CA HIS A 360 22.12 -8.25 -5.64
C HIS A 360 23.02 -9.24 -6.34
N LEU A 361 23.02 -9.21 -7.66
CA LEU A 361 23.87 -10.04 -8.50
C LEU A 361 25.12 -9.26 -8.92
N ASP A 362 26.13 -9.96 -9.40
CA ASP A 362 27.42 -9.38 -9.77
C ASP A 362 27.31 -8.42 -10.98
N ASP A 363 26.25 -8.58 -11.79
CA ASP A 363 25.93 -7.69 -12.92
C ASP A 363 25.27 -6.37 -12.50
N GLY A 364 25.06 -6.14 -11.20
CA GLY A 364 24.43 -4.97 -10.61
C GLY A 364 22.90 -5.02 -10.56
N ARG A 365 22.24 -6.08 -11.08
CA ARG A 365 20.80 -6.24 -10.96
C ARG A 365 20.43 -6.71 -9.56
N GLY A 366 19.31 -6.22 -9.08
CA GLY A 366 18.69 -6.70 -7.85
C GLY A 366 17.45 -7.53 -8.14
N ALA A 367 17.23 -8.57 -7.34
CA ALA A 367 15.95 -9.25 -7.24
C ALA A 367 15.43 -9.17 -5.81
N PHE A 368 14.12 -9.08 -5.65
CA PHE A 368 13.50 -8.94 -4.34
C PHE A 368 12.07 -9.48 -4.29
N SER A 369 11.65 -9.89 -3.08
CA SER A 369 10.26 -10.17 -2.79
C SER A 369 9.49 -8.87 -2.63
N PHE A 370 8.36 -8.74 -3.31
CA PHE A 370 7.52 -7.55 -3.28
C PHE A 370 6.10 -7.89 -2.87
N CYS A 371 5.46 -7.02 -2.11
CA CYS A 371 4.08 -7.20 -1.67
C CYS A 371 3.75 -8.65 -1.25
N MET A 372 4.58 -9.23 -0.35
CA MET A 372 4.36 -10.56 0.19
C MET A 372 3.07 -10.59 0.99
N CYS A 373 2.18 -11.52 0.67
CA CYS A 373 0.84 -11.71 1.22
C CYS A 373 0.78 -13.04 2.00
N PRO A 374 0.93 -12.98 3.35
CA PRO A 374 0.78 -14.17 4.18
C PRO A 374 -0.65 -14.68 4.16
N GLY A 375 -0.85 -15.99 4.14
CA GLY A 375 -2.18 -16.60 4.07
C GLY A 375 -3.04 -15.99 2.97
N GLY A 376 -2.47 -15.76 1.78
CA GLY A 376 -3.08 -14.95 0.75
C GLY A 376 -3.25 -15.68 -0.59
N TYR A 377 -3.74 -14.93 -1.56
CA TYR A 377 -4.13 -15.42 -2.88
C TYR A 377 -3.46 -14.59 -3.97
N VAL A 378 -3.13 -15.23 -5.10
CA VAL A 378 -2.79 -14.53 -6.34
C VAL A 378 -4.08 -14.09 -7.02
N VAL A 379 -4.10 -12.88 -7.56
CA VAL A 379 -5.31 -12.25 -8.11
C VAL A 379 -5.12 -11.78 -9.55
N VAL A 380 -6.24 -11.67 -10.27
CA VAL A 380 -6.29 -11.16 -11.65
C VAL A 380 -6.23 -9.63 -11.61
N ALA A 381 -5.06 -9.05 -11.87
CA ALA A 381 -4.84 -7.61 -11.80
C ALA A 381 -4.85 -6.91 -13.18
N ALA A 382 -5.41 -7.56 -14.19
CA ALA A 382 -5.61 -7.01 -15.53
C ALA A 382 -6.49 -5.75 -15.49
N SER A 383 -6.15 -4.77 -16.31
CA SER A 383 -6.97 -3.57 -16.57
C SER A 383 -7.01 -3.17 -18.05
N GLU A 384 -6.30 -3.90 -18.90
CA GLU A 384 -6.34 -3.76 -20.36
C GLU A 384 -6.77 -5.07 -20.98
N GLN A 385 -7.49 -5.00 -22.10
CA GLN A 385 -7.90 -6.17 -22.86
C GLN A 385 -6.69 -6.96 -23.35
N LEU A 386 -6.83 -8.29 -23.39
CA LEU A 386 -5.80 -9.21 -23.91
C LEU A 386 -4.46 -9.12 -23.14
N GLY A 387 -4.51 -8.85 -21.84
CA GLY A 387 -3.31 -8.81 -21.00
C GLY A 387 -3.52 -9.52 -19.68
N VAL A 388 -2.61 -10.43 -19.28
CA VAL A 388 -2.59 -11.06 -17.97
C VAL A 388 -1.61 -10.29 -17.06
N VAL A 389 -2.13 -9.86 -15.93
CA VAL A 389 -1.34 -9.24 -14.85
C VAL A 389 -1.70 -9.92 -13.55
N THR A 390 -0.69 -10.32 -12.79
CA THR A 390 -0.87 -10.90 -11.46
C THR A 390 -0.53 -9.88 -10.37
N ASN A 391 -1.21 -10.01 -9.24
CA ASN A 391 -0.86 -9.35 -7.98
C ASN A 391 -1.26 -10.31 -6.85
N GLY A 392 -1.08 -9.91 -5.60
CA GLY A 392 -1.49 -10.70 -4.44
C GLY A 392 -2.35 -9.91 -3.47
N MET A 393 -3.22 -10.62 -2.79
CA MET A 393 -4.02 -10.10 -1.69
C MET A 393 -4.03 -11.07 -0.50
N SER A 394 -4.38 -10.55 0.67
CA SER A 394 -4.79 -11.34 1.83
C SER A 394 -6.05 -10.74 2.45
N LEU A 395 -6.85 -11.60 3.05
CA LEU A 395 -7.92 -11.18 3.94
C LEU A 395 -7.34 -10.68 5.27
N SER A 396 -8.17 -10.05 6.07
CA SER A 396 -7.77 -9.48 7.37
C SER A 396 -7.24 -10.55 8.34
N ASP A 397 -7.76 -11.78 8.27
CA ASP A 397 -7.36 -12.93 9.09
C ASP A 397 -6.09 -13.65 8.60
N ARG A 398 -5.71 -13.46 7.32
CA ARG A 398 -4.55 -14.15 6.70
C ARG A 398 -4.59 -15.67 6.86
N ALA A 399 -5.76 -16.27 6.76
CA ALA A 399 -5.99 -17.69 6.99
C ALA A 399 -5.90 -18.57 5.73
N GLY A 400 -5.52 -18.02 4.58
CA GLY A 400 -5.34 -18.79 3.35
C GLY A 400 -4.20 -19.82 3.44
N THR A 401 -4.30 -20.86 2.63
CA THR A 401 -3.34 -21.98 2.62
C THR A 401 -1.95 -21.57 2.14
N ASN A 402 -1.87 -20.60 1.19
CA ASN A 402 -0.63 -20.19 0.58
C ASN A 402 -0.13 -18.85 1.13
N ALA A 403 1.17 -18.70 1.12
CA ALA A 403 1.89 -17.44 1.16
C ALA A 403 2.30 -17.07 -0.27
N ASN A 404 2.11 -15.84 -0.71
CA ASN A 404 2.59 -15.42 -2.02
C ASN A 404 3.33 -14.09 -1.99
N SER A 405 4.22 -13.85 -2.95
CA SER A 405 4.85 -12.55 -3.15
C SER A 405 5.22 -12.33 -4.62
N GLY A 406 5.29 -11.08 -5.06
CA GLY A 406 6.05 -10.75 -6.26
C GLY A 406 7.50 -11.18 -6.08
N LEU A 407 8.07 -11.85 -7.06
CA LEU A 407 9.49 -12.12 -7.21
C LEU A 407 9.95 -11.31 -8.43
N LEU A 408 10.60 -10.20 -8.18
CA LEU A 408 10.80 -9.15 -9.16
C LEU A 408 12.28 -8.86 -9.36
N ALA A 409 12.65 -8.56 -10.61
CA ALA A 409 13.96 -8.07 -11.00
C ALA A 409 13.89 -6.61 -11.46
N ASN A 410 14.96 -5.84 -11.24
CA ASN A 410 15.06 -4.46 -11.72
C ASN A 410 15.06 -4.38 -13.25
N VAL A 411 14.34 -3.40 -13.77
CA VAL A 411 14.41 -2.93 -15.15
C VAL A 411 14.92 -1.49 -15.13
N PHE A 412 16.06 -1.26 -15.74
CA PHE A 412 16.70 0.05 -15.78
C PHE A 412 16.27 0.83 -17.02
N PRO A 413 16.36 2.17 -17.03
CA PRO A 413 16.13 2.96 -18.22
C PRO A 413 17.00 2.56 -19.42
N SER A 414 18.21 2.06 -19.16
CA SER A 414 19.14 1.54 -20.19
C SER A 414 18.70 0.24 -20.86
N ASP A 415 17.78 -0.51 -20.26
CA ASP A 415 17.23 -1.74 -20.85
C ASP A 415 16.13 -1.45 -21.88
N LEU A 416 15.64 -0.19 -21.91
CA LEU A 416 14.54 0.22 -22.75
C LEU A 416 15.04 0.78 -24.08
N PRO A 417 14.44 0.38 -25.22
CA PRO A 417 14.87 0.83 -26.54
C PRO A 417 14.55 2.33 -26.77
N GLY A 418 15.35 2.97 -27.63
CA GLY A 418 15.14 4.34 -28.10
C GLY A 418 14.98 5.36 -26.99
N ASP A 419 14.38 6.53 -27.30
CA ASP A 419 14.25 7.66 -26.38
C ASP A 419 12.81 7.90 -25.89
N ASP A 420 11.85 7.04 -26.29
CA ASP A 420 10.46 7.20 -25.87
C ASP A 420 10.32 7.03 -24.36
N VAL A 421 9.89 8.09 -23.67
CA VAL A 421 9.69 8.12 -22.22
C VAL A 421 8.69 7.06 -21.73
N LEU A 422 7.78 6.62 -22.60
CA LEU A 422 6.76 5.59 -22.31
C LEU A 422 7.23 4.17 -22.68
N ALA A 423 8.49 3.96 -23.06
CA ALA A 423 9.02 2.64 -23.45
C ALA A 423 8.84 1.58 -22.36
N GLY A 424 8.94 1.96 -21.07
CA GLY A 424 8.67 1.05 -19.95
C GLY A 424 7.22 0.57 -19.90
N ILE A 425 6.25 1.43 -20.19
CA ILE A 425 4.83 1.07 -20.30
C ILE A 425 4.62 0.12 -21.48
N LYS A 426 5.27 0.37 -22.63
CA LYS A 426 5.19 -0.51 -23.80
C LYS A 426 5.76 -1.90 -23.50
N LEU A 427 6.87 -1.97 -22.76
CA LEU A 427 7.48 -3.23 -22.33
C LEU A 427 6.53 -4.01 -21.40
N GLN A 428 5.96 -3.35 -20.39
CA GLN A 428 4.97 -3.99 -19.52
C GLN A 428 3.80 -4.56 -20.33
N ARG A 429 3.23 -3.77 -21.25
CA ARG A 429 2.11 -4.18 -22.11
C ARG A 429 2.45 -5.38 -23.00
N SER A 430 3.68 -5.45 -23.54
CA SER A 430 4.11 -6.58 -24.34
C SER A 430 4.22 -7.87 -23.53
N CYS A 431 4.76 -7.79 -22.30
CA CYS A 431 4.83 -8.94 -21.39
C CYS A 431 3.44 -9.42 -20.94
N GLU A 432 2.53 -8.50 -20.67
CA GLU A 432 1.13 -8.80 -20.28
C GLU A 432 0.37 -9.52 -21.40
N ARG A 433 0.57 -9.11 -22.66
CA ARG A 433 -0.01 -9.77 -23.84
C ARG A 433 0.61 -11.15 -24.08
N ALA A 434 1.93 -11.27 -24.01
CA ALA A 434 2.61 -12.56 -24.12
C ALA A 434 2.10 -13.55 -23.07
N ALA A 435 1.86 -13.10 -21.84
CA ALA A 435 1.29 -13.94 -20.78
C ALA A 435 -0.17 -14.34 -21.07
N PHE A 436 -0.95 -13.47 -21.71
CA PHE A 436 -2.32 -13.79 -22.14
C PHE A 436 -2.32 -14.88 -23.23
N ASP A 437 -1.42 -14.78 -24.19
CA ASP A 437 -1.29 -15.75 -25.28
C ASP A 437 -0.78 -17.12 -24.76
N VAL A 438 0.26 -17.12 -23.91
CA VAL A 438 0.81 -18.35 -23.29
C VAL A 438 -0.20 -19.01 -22.36
N GLY A 439 -1.02 -18.22 -21.65
CA GLY A 439 -2.11 -18.71 -20.82
C GLY A 439 -3.24 -19.37 -21.59
N GLY A 440 -3.34 -19.14 -22.92
CA GLY A 440 -4.41 -19.64 -23.78
C GLY A 440 -5.64 -18.76 -23.84
N GLY A 441 -5.52 -17.49 -23.43
CA GLY A 441 -6.62 -16.53 -23.46
C GLY A 441 -7.49 -16.54 -22.19
N GLY A 442 -8.62 -15.80 -22.21
CA GLY A 442 -9.59 -15.80 -21.09
C GLY A 442 -9.05 -15.35 -19.73
N TYR A 443 -7.93 -14.64 -19.72
CA TYR A 443 -7.19 -14.22 -18.52
C TYR A 443 -6.66 -15.39 -17.65
N VAL A 444 -6.50 -16.58 -18.23
CA VAL A 444 -5.81 -17.72 -17.62
C VAL A 444 -4.32 -17.38 -17.51
N ALA A 445 -3.69 -17.66 -16.37
CA ALA A 445 -2.29 -17.31 -16.16
C ALA A 445 -1.33 -18.45 -16.51
N PRO A 446 -0.19 -18.20 -17.17
CA PRO A 446 0.86 -19.17 -17.31
C PRO A 446 1.53 -19.42 -15.94
N VAL A 447 1.78 -20.70 -15.62
CA VAL A 447 2.46 -21.10 -14.39
C VAL A 447 3.56 -22.11 -14.65
N GLN A 448 4.57 -22.09 -13.77
CA GLN A 448 5.72 -23.01 -13.81
C GLN A 448 6.15 -23.35 -12.38
N LEU A 449 6.54 -24.59 -12.14
CA LEU A 449 7.16 -24.98 -10.87
C LEU A 449 8.56 -24.37 -10.76
N VAL A 450 8.95 -23.98 -9.55
CA VAL A 450 10.30 -23.44 -9.28
C VAL A 450 11.38 -24.44 -9.65
N GLY A 451 11.16 -25.74 -9.39
CA GLY A 451 12.12 -26.80 -9.76
C GLY A 451 12.40 -26.83 -11.26
N ASP A 452 11.34 -26.80 -12.07
CA ASP A 452 11.43 -26.83 -13.53
C ASP A 452 12.03 -25.51 -14.09
N PHE A 453 11.61 -24.37 -13.52
CA PHE A 453 12.17 -23.06 -13.89
C PHE A 453 13.69 -23.00 -13.67
N LEU A 454 14.18 -23.53 -12.54
CA LEU A 454 15.63 -23.57 -12.26
C LEU A 454 16.40 -24.48 -13.22
N GLN A 455 15.74 -25.52 -13.77
CA GLN A 455 16.29 -26.43 -14.76
C GLN A 455 16.12 -25.95 -16.21
N GLY A 456 15.37 -24.86 -16.44
CA GLY A 456 15.05 -24.35 -17.78
C GLY A 456 14.08 -25.25 -18.55
N THR A 457 13.22 -26.00 -17.86
CA THR A 457 12.22 -26.91 -18.46
C THR A 457 10.80 -26.44 -18.18
N ALA A 458 9.88 -26.68 -19.11
CA ALA A 458 8.48 -26.38 -18.92
C ALA A 458 7.82 -27.36 -17.95
N SER A 459 6.93 -26.87 -17.08
CA SER A 459 6.11 -27.72 -16.22
C SER A 459 4.94 -28.32 -16.97
N THR A 460 4.64 -29.57 -16.73
CA THR A 460 3.51 -30.29 -17.34
C THR A 460 2.37 -30.55 -16.36
N ALA A 461 2.61 -30.42 -15.07
CA ALA A 461 1.65 -30.64 -13.99
C ALA A 461 2.08 -29.92 -12.71
N GLY A 462 1.15 -29.78 -11.76
CA GLY A 462 1.41 -29.20 -10.43
C GLY A 462 2.05 -30.18 -9.46
N GLY A 463 2.61 -29.63 -8.37
CA GLY A 463 3.15 -30.35 -7.21
C GLY A 463 2.26 -30.20 -5.97
N SER A 464 2.88 -30.14 -4.79
CA SER A 464 2.19 -30.02 -3.49
C SER A 464 1.58 -28.64 -3.23
N VAL A 465 2.02 -27.61 -3.95
CA VAL A 465 1.47 -26.24 -3.87
C VAL A 465 0.45 -26.04 -4.99
N SER A 466 -0.81 -25.86 -4.64
CA SER A 466 -1.86 -25.54 -5.61
C SER A 466 -1.89 -24.05 -5.89
N PRO A 467 -1.85 -23.58 -7.16
CA PRO A 467 -2.00 -22.18 -7.50
C PRO A 467 -3.33 -21.62 -7.01
N THR A 468 -3.31 -20.39 -6.50
CA THR A 468 -4.53 -19.71 -5.98
C THR A 468 -5.16 -18.74 -6.98
N TYR A 469 -4.60 -18.60 -8.18
CA TYR A 469 -5.11 -17.69 -9.20
C TYR A 469 -6.51 -18.11 -9.71
N PRO A 470 -7.55 -17.26 -9.59
CA PRO A 470 -8.94 -17.68 -9.69
C PRO A 470 -9.40 -18.03 -11.11
N ARG A 471 -8.76 -17.46 -12.16
CA ARG A 471 -9.14 -17.73 -13.56
C ARG A 471 -8.65 -19.06 -14.11
N GLY A 472 -7.98 -19.87 -13.27
CA GLY A 472 -7.29 -21.06 -13.73
C GLY A 472 -5.89 -20.75 -14.27
N VAL A 473 -5.13 -21.82 -14.50
CA VAL A 473 -3.72 -21.72 -14.88
C VAL A 473 -3.39 -22.68 -16.02
N THR A 474 -2.43 -22.29 -16.85
CA THR A 474 -1.82 -23.15 -17.86
C THR A 474 -0.40 -23.51 -17.43
N TRP A 475 -0.14 -24.79 -17.22
CA TRP A 475 1.20 -25.31 -16.91
C TRP A 475 2.11 -25.20 -18.13
N GLY A 476 3.31 -24.64 -17.95
CA GLY A 476 4.23 -24.41 -19.05
C GLY A 476 5.51 -23.72 -18.58
N SER A 477 5.99 -22.78 -19.38
CA SER A 477 7.12 -21.92 -19.06
C SER A 477 6.67 -20.46 -18.98
N VAL A 478 7.05 -19.75 -17.91
CA VAL A 478 6.82 -18.30 -17.77
C VAL A 478 7.89 -17.46 -18.48
N GLU A 479 8.97 -18.10 -18.98
CA GLU A 479 10.11 -17.40 -19.59
C GLU A 479 9.73 -16.65 -20.87
N GLY A 480 8.84 -17.23 -21.69
CA GLY A 480 8.36 -16.59 -22.91
C GLY A 480 7.56 -15.31 -22.70
N CYS A 481 7.17 -15.01 -21.46
CA CYS A 481 6.38 -13.82 -21.13
C CYS A 481 7.23 -12.63 -20.67
N LEU A 482 8.53 -12.83 -20.41
CA LEU A 482 9.41 -11.82 -19.80
C LEU A 482 10.70 -11.68 -20.59
N PRO A 483 11.38 -10.52 -20.55
CA PRO A 483 12.72 -10.38 -21.11
C PRO A 483 13.71 -11.37 -20.44
N SER A 484 14.64 -11.92 -21.21
CA SER A 484 15.62 -12.89 -20.72
C SER A 484 16.44 -12.38 -19.52
N TYR A 485 16.84 -11.11 -19.53
CA TYR A 485 17.57 -10.53 -18.40
C TYR A 485 16.75 -10.52 -17.09
N VAL A 486 15.40 -10.48 -17.17
CA VAL A 486 14.52 -10.63 -16.00
C VAL A 486 14.53 -12.09 -15.54
N THR A 487 14.25 -13.05 -16.43
CA THR A 487 14.18 -14.47 -16.07
C THR A 487 15.53 -15.02 -15.59
N ASP A 488 16.63 -14.61 -16.20
CA ASP A 488 17.99 -15.00 -15.77
C ASP A 488 18.31 -14.45 -14.37
N THR A 489 17.92 -13.17 -14.10
CA THR A 489 18.05 -12.57 -12.77
C THR A 489 17.24 -13.35 -11.73
N LEU A 490 15.99 -13.71 -12.04
CA LEU A 490 15.14 -14.48 -11.11
C LEU A 490 15.70 -15.87 -10.86
N ARG A 491 16.20 -16.56 -11.90
CA ARG A 491 16.81 -17.88 -11.79
C ARG A 491 18.04 -17.88 -10.89
N ALA A 492 18.91 -16.88 -11.03
CA ALA A 492 20.07 -16.68 -10.17
C ALA A 492 19.70 -16.30 -8.73
N ALA A 493 18.62 -15.52 -8.56
CA ALA A 493 18.19 -14.99 -7.26
C ALA A 493 17.53 -16.04 -6.34
N ILE A 494 16.72 -16.96 -6.89
CA ILE A 494 15.97 -17.97 -6.10
C ILE A 494 16.89 -18.77 -5.16
N PRO A 495 18.02 -19.34 -5.60
CA PRO A 495 18.93 -20.06 -4.69
C PRO A 495 19.55 -19.15 -3.62
N LEU A 496 19.83 -17.90 -3.93
CA LEU A 496 20.37 -16.92 -2.97
C LEU A 496 19.34 -16.56 -1.90
N MET A 497 18.09 -16.39 -2.30
CA MET A 497 16.98 -16.12 -1.39
C MET A 497 16.66 -17.35 -0.52
N ASN A 498 16.85 -18.55 -1.03
CA ASN A 498 16.70 -19.79 -0.25
C ASN A 498 17.68 -19.89 0.92
N ARG A 499 18.86 -19.23 0.82
CA ARG A 499 19.81 -19.13 1.95
C ARG A 499 19.27 -18.21 3.06
N GLN A 500 18.44 -17.23 2.70
CA GLN A 500 17.82 -16.28 3.65
C GLN A 500 16.54 -16.88 4.28
N LEU A 501 15.76 -17.62 3.49
CA LEU A 501 14.54 -18.31 3.92
C LEU A 501 14.55 -19.73 3.38
N ARG A 502 14.89 -20.69 4.24
CA ARG A 502 14.95 -22.10 3.86
C ARG A 502 13.59 -22.59 3.35
N GLY A 503 13.58 -23.21 2.17
CA GLY A 503 12.37 -23.66 1.48
C GLY A 503 11.85 -22.68 0.44
N PHE A 504 12.46 -21.49 0.28
CA PHE A 504 12.06 -20.54 -0.76
C PHE A 504 12.26 -21.10 -2.18
N ALA A 505 13.29 -21.90 -2.41
CA ALA A 505 13.52 -22.62 -3.65
C ALA A 505 12.90 -24.03 -3.65
N SER A 506 11.79 -24.26 -2.93
CA SER A 506 11.08 -25.55 -2.98
C SER A 506 10.73 -25.88 -4.43
N PRO A 507 11.03 -27.09 -4.91
CA PRO A 507 10.70 -27.48 -6.29
C PRO A 507 9.24 -27.33 -6.65
N ASP A 508 8.35 -27.54 -5.66
CA ASP A 508 6.90 -27.48 -5.81
C ASP A 508 6.31 -26.07 -5.66
N ALA A 509 7.13 -25.08 -5.30
CA ALA A 509 6.66 -23.69 -5.29
C ALA A 509 6.25 -23.27 -6.70
N VAL A 510 5.20 -22.45 -6.81
CA VAL A 510 4.60 -22.11 -8.10
C VAL A 510 4.94 -20.66 -8.47
N LEU A 511 5.44 -20.48 -9.69
CA LEU A 511 5.59 -19.17 -10.33
C LEU A 511 4.38 -18.90 -11.21
N THR A 512 3.69 -17.78 -11.00
CA THR A 512 2.54 -17.35 -11.81
C THR A 512 2.91 -16.08 -12.56
N GLY A 513 2.86 -16.09 -13.89
CA GLY A 513 3.23 -14.96 -14.75
C GLY A 513 2.01 -14.11 -15.13
N VAL A 514 2.17 -12.80 -15.28
CA VAL A 514 3.34 -11.97 -15.01
C VAL A 514 2.99 -10.85 -14.02
N GLU A 515 3.92 -10.45 -13.16
CA GLU A 515 3.77 -9.25 -12.33
C GLU A 515 4.59 -8.11 -12.90
N THR A 516 3.94 -7.19 -13.61
CA THR A 516 4.58 -6.09 -14.34
C THR A 516 4.33 -4.74 -13.72
N ARG A 517 3.33 -4.63 -12.81
CA ARG A 517 2.83 -3.36 -12.29
C ARG A 517 3.16 -3.14 -10.82
N SER A 518 4.40 -3.44 -10.43
CA SER A 518 4.87 -3.21 -9.06
C SER A 518 5.20 -1.75 -8.75
N SER A 519 5.52 -0.96 -9.77
CA SER A 519 5.82 0.48 -9.64
C SER A 519 5.73 1.18 -11.01
N SER A 520 5.61 2.53 -10.97
CA SER A 520 5.57 3.32 -12.20
C SER A 520 6.91 3.26 -12.94
N PRO A 521 6.91 2.98 -14.26
CA PRO A 521 8.11 3.08 -15.10
C PRO A 521 8.43 4.53 -15.52
N VAL A 522 7.52 5.47 -15.21
CA VAL A 522 7.60 6.88 -15.57
C VAL A 522 7.50 7.74 -14.32
N ARG A 523 8.21 8.85 -14.28
CA ARG A 523 8.06 9.91 -13.30
C ARG A 523 7.50 11.15 -13.98
N VAL A 524 6.49 11.77 -13.38
CA VAL A 524 6.03 13.12 -13.72
C VAL A 524 6.84 14.10 -12.89
N THR A 525 7.79 14.80 -13.50
CA THR A 525 8.73 15.65 -12.77
C THR A 525 8.02 16.85 -12.17
N ARG A 526 8.27 17.13 -10.90
CA ARG A 526 7.72 18.26 -10.18
C ARG A 526 8.80 19.15 -9.58
N ASP A 527 8.47 20.44 -9.43
CA ASP A 527 9.33 21.44 -8.81
C ASP A 527 9.30 21.37 -7.26
N ALA A 528 9.93 22.34 -6.62
CA ALA A 528 9.98 22.43 -5.16
C ALA A 528 8.62 22.68 -4.52
N ASP A 529 7.70 23.33 -5.24
CA ASP A 529 6.33 23.64 -4.81
C ASP A 529 5.35 22.52 -5.17
N GLY A 530 5.87 21.37 -5.63
CA GLY A 530 5.11 20.18 -5.96
C GLY A 530 4.32 20.25 -7.25
N GLN A 531 4.51 21.28 -8.07
CA GLN A 531 3.84 21.44 -9.35
C GLN A 531 4.63 20.73 -10.47
N ALA A 532 3.94 20.30 -11.52
CA ALA A 532 4.59 19.74 -12.70
C ALA A 532 5.49 20.77 -13.36
N LEU A 533 6.71 20.39 -13.75
CA LEU A 533 7.63 21.30 -14.43
C LEU A 533 6.98 21.85 -15.70
N GLY A 534 6.95 23.19 -15.80
CA GLY A 534 6.40 23.91 -16.95
C GLY A 534 4.89 24.13 -16.93
N ILE A 535 4.14 23.55 -15.97
CA ILE A 535 2.68 23.73 -15.87
C ILE A 535 2.29 24.07 -14.43
N ARG A 536 1.89 25.34 -14.22
CA ARG A 536 1.36 25.80 -12.95
C ARG A 536 -0.09 25.34 -12.75
N GLY A 537 -0.41 24.96 -11.51
CA GLY A 537 -1.72 24.44 -11.14
C GLY A 537 -1.88 22.94 -11.33
N LEU A 538 -0.87 22.23 -11.85
CA LEU A 538 -0.86 20.76 -11.93
C LEU A 538 0.06 20.19 -10.84
N TYR A 539 -0.50 19.37 -9.93
CA TYR A 539 0.19 18.76 -8.79
C TYR A 539 0.23 17.22 -8.93
N PRO A 540 1.26 16.65 -9.59
CA PRO A 540 1.38 15.19 -9.69
C PRO A 540 1.72 14.61 -8.32
N CYS A 541 0.99 13.58 -7.86
CA CYS A 541 1.27 12.94 -6.59
C CYS A 541 1.04 11.43 -6.60
N GLY A 542 1.52 10.78 -5.55
CA GLY A 542 1.34 9.37 -5.32
C GLY A 542 2.24 8.48 -6.19
N GLU A 543 1.79 7.24 -6.38
CA GLU A 543 2.57 6.20 -7.06
C GLU A 543 2.64 6.42 -8.57
N GLY A 544 1.56 6.91 -9.18
CA GLY A 544 1.54 7.24 -10.61
C GLY A 544 2.56 8.31 -10.98
N ALA A 545 2.69 9.34 -10.17
CA ALA A 545 3.69 10.38 -10.37
C ALA A 545 5.14 9.91 -10.11
N GLY A 546 5.35 8.70 -9.59
CA GLY A 546 6.68 8.10 -9.38
C GLY A 546 7.35 8.46 -8.06
N TYR A 547 6.62 9.04 -7.08
CA TYR A 547 7.15 9.51 -5.80
C TYR A 547 6.74 8.67 -4.59
N ALA A 548 5.79 7.75 -4.75
CA ALA A 548 5.33 6.86 -3.69
C ALA A 548 5.33 5.40 -4.16
N GLY A 549 5.24 4.48 -3.22
CA GLY A 549 5.07 3.05 -3.47
C GLY A 549 4.31 2.43 -2.31
N GLY A 550 2.99 2.22 -2.48
CA GLY A 550 2.09 1.66 -1.49
C GLY A 550 1.29 2.71 -0.70
N ILE A 551 0.31 2.20 0.07
CA ILE A 551 -0.79 2.95 0.70
C ILE A 551 -0.30 4.15 1.54
N MET A 552 0.59 3.91 2.50
CA MET A 552 1.03 4.94 3.45
C MET A 552 1.81 6.07 2.80
N SER A 553 2.74 5.75 1.89
CA SER A 553 3.54 6.76 1.20
C SER A 553 2.70 7.56 0.21
N ALA A 554 1.73 6.92 -0.47
CA ALA A 554 0.80 7.58 -1.36
C ALA A 554 -0.12 8.53 -0.60
N ALA A 555 -0.71 8.09 0.52
CA ALA A 555 -1.54 8.93 1.38
C ALA A 555 -0.77 10.15 1.92
N ALA A 556 0.47 9.95 2.39
CA ALA A 556 1.31 11.04 2.89
C ALA A 556 1.70 12.02 1.78
N ASP A 557 1.93 11.55 0.55
CA ASP A 557 2.22 12.40 -0.60
C ASP A 557 0.98 13.18 -1.05
N GLY A 558 -0.23 12.59 -0.97
CA GLY A 558 -1.50 13.28 -1.20
C GLY A 558 -1.74 14.43 -0.21
N ILE A 559 -1.50 14.20 1.09
CA ILE A 559 -1.58 15.27 2.11
C ILE A 559 -0.56 16.37 1.80
N ARG A 560 0.64 16.02 1.34
CA ARG A 560 1.68 16.99 0.97
C ARG A 560 1.25 17.80 -0.25
N ALA A 561 0.67 17.15 -1.28
CA ALA A 561 0.15 17.84 -2.46
C ALA A 561 -0.96 18.85 -2.09
N ALA A 562 -1.86 18.48 -1.18
CA ALA A 562 -2.83 19.42 -0.62
C ALA A 562 -2.14 20.60 0.08
N GLY A 563 -1.06 20.35 0.82
CA GLY A 563 -0.27 21.38 1.48
C GLY A 563 0.34 22.38 0.51
N TRP A 564 0.95 21.91 -0.58
CA TRP A 564 1.50 22.77 -1.64
C TRP A 564 0.41 23.61 -2.32
N LEU A 565 -0.74 22.99 -2.66
CA LEU A 565 -1.86 23.69 -3.23
C LEU A 565 -2.37 24.81 -2.28
N LEU A 566 -2.55 24.48 -1.01
CA LEU A 566 -3.03 25.46 0.00
C LEU A 566 -2.05 26.61 0.24
N GLN A 567 -0.75 26.39 0.06
CA GLN A 567 0.28 27.43 0.14
C GLN A 567 0.30 28.33 -1.10
N SER A 568 -0.19 27.85 -2.24
CA SER A 568 -0.24 28.61 -3.49
C SER A 568 -1.47 29.54 -3.60
N LEU A 569 -2.42 29.44 -2.65
CA LEU A 569 -3.60 30.30 -2.54
C LEU A 569 -3.27 31.60 -1.80
#